data_d8d34fa7c7f87780fdbe2d230991bede
#
_entry.id   d8d34fa7c7f87780fdbe2d230991bede
#
_cell.length_a   1.000
_cell.length_b   1.000
_cell.length_c   1.000
_cell.angle_alpha   90.00
_cell.angle_beta   90.00
_cell.angle_gamma   90.00
#
_symmetry.space_group_name_H-M   'P 1'
#
loop_
_entity.id
_entity.type
_entity.pdbx_description
1 polymer ?
#
loop_
_entity_poly.entity_id
_entity_poly.type
_entity_poly.pdbx_seq_one_letter_code
_entity_poly.pdbx_strand_id
1 'polypeptide(L)'
;MRIDEKYKRLIKCFFSVVMILLLTVTYHQFWVRYYNKIILYPFYRRGMWMMAGIYAAMLIFFMNAYGGFKIGYLRKGNLIYSQALSLIFTNIFTYFQLSVLDKKLFEPKMVLVMTVADVLIVWCWTMLFQLLYANAFPPRRMLLISGERSDYHLIEKINARDDKYMICETINYHMGKEALIEKIHQYDAIIVGDIPSHERNVIIKYCFDHSIRTYLSLIHISEPTRLA
;
A
#
# COMPACT_ATOMS: atom_id res chain seq x y z
N MET A 1 2.86 13.06 -18.63
CA MET A 1 3.81 13.76 -17.72
C MET A 1 4.11 12.82 -16.57
N ARG A 2 5.30 12.16 -16.55
CA ARG A 2 5.70 11.28 -15.44
C ARG A 2 6.08 12.16 -14.26
N ILE A 3 5.31 12.09 -13.19
CA ILE A 3 5.64 12.77 -11.93
C ILE A 3 6.88 12.07 -11.35
N ASP A 4 7.91 12.85 -10.99
CA ASP A 4 9.16 12.34 -10.43
C ASP A 4 8.92 11.43 -9.22
N GLU A 5 9.70 10.35 -9.11
CA GLU A 5 9.59 9.41 -7.99
C GLU A 5 9.75 10.06 -6.61
N LYS A 6 10.39 11.22 -6.56
CA LYS A 6 10.54 12.04 -5.33
C LYS A 6 9.18 12.43 -4.73
N TYR A 7 8.19 12.73 -5.58
CA TYR A 7 6.87 13.15 -5.12
C TYR A 7 5.96 11.99 -4.67
N LYS A 8 6.29 10.74 -5.01
CA LYS A 8 5.49 9.56 -4.61
C LYS A 8 5.30 9.46 -3.09
N ARG A 9 6.36 9.72 -2.34
CA ARG A 9 6.31 9.66 -0.86
C ARG A 9 5.45 10.78 -0.29
N LEU A 10 5.60 11.98 -0.82
CA LEU A 10 4.85 13.16 -0.39
C LEU A 10 3.35 13.01 -0.67
N ILE A 11 2.98 12.54 -1.87
CA ILE A 11 1.59 12.27 -2.24
C ILE A 11 0.95 11.24 -1.30
N LYS A 12 1.64 10.13 -0.99
CA LYS A 12 1.15 9.12 -0.05
C LYS A 12 0.96 9.68 1.35
N CYS A 13 1.91 10.50 1.83
CA CYS A 13 1.80 11.16 3.12
C CYS A 13 0.60 12.11 3.17
N PHE A 14 0.42 12.94 2.15
CA PHE A 14 -0.70 13.86 2.04
C PHE A 14 -2.06 13.12 2.11
N PHE A 15 -2.22 12.06 1.32
CA PHE A 15 -3.44 11.26 1.33
C PHE A 15 -3.71 10.58 2.68
N SER A 16 -2.66 10.12 3.37
CA SER A 16 -2.79 9.55 4.72
C SER A 16 -3.23 10.60 5.74
N VAL A 17 -2.67 11.81 5.67
CA VAL A 17 -3.06 12.92 6.56
C VAL A 17 -4.51 13.33 6.32
N VAL A 18 -4.93 13.48 5.07
CA VAL A 18 -6.32 13.82 4.74
C VAL A 18 -7.28 12.74 5.23
N MET A 19 -6.94 11.45 5.09
CA MET A 19 -7.74 10.35 5.61
C MET A 19 -7.93 10.44 7.13
N ILE A 20 -6.86 10.69 7.89
CA ILE A 20 -6.94 10.87 9.33
C ILE A 20 -7.83 12.06 9.68
N LEU A 21 -7.69 13.18 8.98
CA LEU A 21 -8.52 14.37 9.19
C LEU A 21 -9.99 14.08 8.94
N LEU A 22 -10.33 13.38 7.85
CA LEU A 22 -11.72 12.99 7.55
C LEU A 22 -12.32 12.15 8.67
N LEU A 23 -11.62 11.12 9.13
CA LEU A 23 -12.08 10.23 10.21
C LEU A 23 -12.20 10.98 11.54
N THR A 24 -11.25 11.86 11.85
CA THR A 24 -11.29 12.68 13.08
C THR A 24 -12.47 13.67 13.04
N VAL A 25 -12.76 14.26 11.88
CA VAL A 25 -13.93 15.13 11.71
C VAL A 25 -15.22 14.34 11.86
N THR A 26 -15.30 13.13 11.31
CA THR A 26 -16.46 12.24 11.48
C THR A 26 -16.68 11.93 12.95
N TYR A 27 -15.64 11.52 13.68
CA TYR A 27 -15.70 11.31 15.13
C TYR A 27 -16.18 12.56 15.87
N HIS A 28 -15.62 13.74 15.57
CA HIS A 28 -16.02 15.01 16.18
C HIS A 28 -17.49 15.33 15.94
N GLN A 29 -18.03 15.06 14.74
CA GLN A 29 -19.45 15.24 14.43
C GLN A 29 -20.35 14.31 15.28
N PHE A 30 -19.96 13.02 15.39
CA PHE A 30 -20.66 12.08 16.27
C PHE A 30 -20.58 12.50 17.74
N TRP A 31 -19.41 13.01 18.18
CA TRP A 31 -19.22 13.53 19.52
C TRP A 31 -20.20 14.68 19.81
N VAL A 32 -20.22 15.72 19.01
CA VAL A 32 -21.04 16.91 19.22
C VAL A 32 -22.53 16.60 19.10
N ARG A 33 -22.94 15.79 18.14
CA ARG A 33 -24.35 15.53 17.85
C ARG A 33 -24.99 14.53 18.80
N TYR A 34 -24.21 13.58 19.29
CA TYR A 34 -24.73 12.44 20.04
C TYR A 34 -24.06 12.26 21.40
N TYR A 35 -22.78 11.95 21.48
CA TYR A 35 -22.12 11.54 22.73
C TYR A 35 -22.15 12.63 23.80
N ASN A 36 -21.85 13.86 23.42
CA ASN A 36 -21.82 14.98 24.38
C ASN A 36 -23.18 15.32 25.01
N LYS A 37 -24.28 14.85 24.41
CA LYS A 37 -25.64 15.05 24.95
C LYS A 37 -26.06 14.00 25.96
N ILE A 38 -25.41 12.83 25.93
CA ILE A 38 -25.81 11.66 26.73
C ILE A 38 -24.87 11.46 27.92
N ILE A 39 -23.62 11.94 27.80
CA ILE A 39 -22.62 11.84 28.87
C ILE A 39 -23.04 12.68 30.08
N LEU A 40 -22.84 12.14 31.30
CA LEU A 40 -23.20 12.73 32.56
C LEU A 40 -22.60 14.14 32.77
N TYR A 41 -21.37 14.35 32.28
CA TYR A 41 -20.63 15.62 32.32
C TYR A 41 -20.25 16.06 30.92
N PRO A 42 -21.08 16.86 30.23
CA PRO A 42 -20.80 17.33 28.87
C PRO A 42 -19.47 18.10 28.79
N PHE A 43 -18.70 17.83 27.76
CA PHE A 43 -17.48 18.56 27.51
C PHE A 43 -17.76 19.87 26.77
N TYR A 44 -17.10 20.95 27.22
CA TYR A 44 -17.10 22.22 26.51
C TYR A 44 -16.11 22.22 25.33
N ARG A 45 -16.12 23.27 24.54
CA ARG A 45 -15.40 23.39 23.28
C ARG A 45 -13.94 22.86 23.31
N ARG A 46 -13.16 23.21 24.33
CA ARG A 46 -11.75 22.72 24.45
C ARG A 46 -11.69 21.21 24.73
N GLY A 47 -12.57 20.72 25.56
CA GLY A 47 -12.64 19.28 25.86
C GLY A 47 -13.04 18.43 24.66
N MET A 48 -13.96 18.92 23.82
CA MET A 48 -14.34 18.23 22.57
C MET A 48 -13.15 18.05 21.62
N TRP A 49 -12.32 19.08 21.45
CA TRP A 49 -11.10 18.99 20.63
C TRP A 49 -10.04 18.08 21.25
N MET A 50 -9.94 18.05 22.57
CA MET A 50 -9.07 17.10 23.27
C MET A 50 -9.49 15.66 22.98
N MET A 51 -10.80 15.34 23.03
CA MET A 51 -11.32 14.02 22.72
C MET A 51 -11.07 13.64 21.26
N ALA A 52 -11.25 14.56 20.32
CA ALA A 52 -10.90 14.36 18.92
C ALA A 52 -9.40 14.11 18.72
N GLY A 53 -8.55 14.80 19.48
CA GLY A 53 -7.09 14.58 19.48
C GLY A 53 -6.69 13.20 19.99
N ILE A 54 -7.32 12.72 21.06
CA ILE A 54 -7.12 11.37 21.60
C ILE A 54 -7.53 10.32 20.56
N TYR A 55 -8.69 10.49 19.94
CA TYR A 55 -9.16 9.61 18.87
C TYR A 55 -8.17 9.56 17.70
N ALA A 56 -7.70 10.73 17.23
CA ALA A 56 -6.71 10.81 16.17
C ALA A 56 -5.39 10.11 16.54
N ALA A 57 -4.92 10.27 17.77
CA ALA A 57 -3.69 9.62 18.24
C ALA A 57 -3.84 8.09 18.24
N MET A 58 -4.98 7.57 18.74
CA MET A 58 -5.29 6.14 18.71
C MET A 58 -5.40 5.62 17.29
N LEU A 59 -6.07 6.37 16.41
CA LEU A 59 -6.20 6.02 15.00
C LEU A 59 -4.82 5.92 14.31
N ILE A 60 -3.94 6.90 14.53
CA ILE A 60 -2.57 6.87 13.99
C ILE A 60 -1.81 5.66 14.52
N PHE A 61 -1.92 5.37 15.81
CA PHE A 61 -1.26 4.23 16.44
C PHE A 61 -1.70 2.91 15.78
N PHE A 62 -3.01 2.64 15.68
CA PHE A 62 -3.51 1.40 15.10
C PHE A 62 -3.27 1.32 13.58
N MET A 63 -3.40 2.43 12.84
CA MET A 63 -3.06 2.48 11.41
C MET A 63 -1.59 2.16 11.15
N ASN A 64 -0.70 2.60 12.03
CA ASN A 64 0.72 2.26 11.93
C ASN A 64 0.97 0.78 12.29
N ALA A 65 0.36 0.27 13.37
CA ALA A 65 0.50 -1.10 13.83
C ALA A 65 0.04 -2.13 12.80
N TYR A 66 -1.13 -1.92 12.21
CA TYR A 66 -1.71 -2.85 11.21
C TYR A 66 -1.30 -2.53 9.77
N GLY A 67 -0.50 -1.49 9.55
CA GLY A 67 0.02 -1.14 8.22
C GLY A 67 -0.98 -0.43 7.31
N GLY A 68 -2.00 0.23 7.86
CA GLY A 68 -3.00 1.00 7.12
C GLY A 68 -2.41 2.17 6.30
N PHE A 69 -1.20 2.63 6.64
CA PHE A 69 -0.46 3.64 5.88
C PHE A 69 0.41 3.07 4.75
N LYS A 70 0.46 1.74 4.56
CA LYS A 70 1.27 1.11 3.50
C LYS A 70 0.63 1.22 2.11
N ILE A 71 0.16 2.42 1.79
CA ILE A 71 -0.49 2.76 0.52
C ILE A 71 0.50 2.57 -0.63
N GLY A 72 0.07 1.83 -1.68
CA GLY A 72 0.91 1.49 -2.83
C GLY A 72 2.02 0.45 -2.54
N TYR A 73 2.06 -0.16 -1.33
CA TYR A 73 2.86 -1.35 -1.04
C TYR A 73 1.99 -2.60 -0.97
N LEU A 74 0.83 -2.52 -0.32
CA LEU A 74 -0.14 -3.60 -0.21
C LEU A 74 -1.04 -3.65 -1.44
N ARG A 75 -1.59 -4.84 -1.74
CA ARG A 75 -2.70 -4.99 -2.70
C ARG A 75 -3.93 -4.25 -2.17
N LYS A 76 -4.81 -3.82 -3.08
CA LYS A 76 -6.02 -3.05 -2.77
C LYS A 76 -6.83 -3.64 -1.62
N GLY A 77 -7.17 -4.92 -1.70
CA GLY A 77 -7.94 -5.61 -0.67
C GLY A 77 -7.24 -5.67 0.68
N ASN A 78 -5.94 -6.01 0.69
CA ASN A 78 -5.16 -6.09 1.93
C ASN A 78 -5.02 -4.73 2.62
N LEU A 79 -4.92 -3.65 1.84
CA LEU A 79 -4.87 -2.29 2.39
C LEU A 79 -6.19 -1.92 3.07
N ILE A 80 -7.32 -2.15 2.40
CA ILE A 80 -8.65 -1.88 2.96
C ILE A 80 -8.89 -2.73 4.20
N TYR A 81 -8.51 -4.00 4.17
CA TYR A 81 -8.59 -4.88 5.34
C TYR A 81 -7.76 -4.35 6.53
N SER A 82 -6.50 -3.95 6.30
CA SER A 82 -5.64 -3.36 7.33
C SER A 82 -6.23 -2.08 7.92
N GLN A 83 -6.82 -1.24 7.09
CA GLN A 83 -7.47 -0.01 7.51
C GLN A 83 -8.76 -0.28 8.30
N ALA A 84 -9.62 -1.19 7.82
CA ALA A 84 -10.84 -1.59 8.52
C ALA A 84 -10.54 -2.19 9.90
N LEU A 85 -9.53 -3.06 9.98
CA LEU A 85 -9.08 -3.64 11.24
C LEU A 85 -8.59 -2.56 12.22
N SER A 86 -7.80 -1.60 11.74
CA SER A 86 -7.35 -0.46 12.55
C SER A 86 -8.51 0.36 13.11
N LEU A 87 -9.54 0.60 12.29
CA LEU A 87 -10.75 1.32 12.70
C LEU A 87 -11.55 0.55 13.75
N ILE A 88 -11.73 -0.75 13.55
CA ILE A 88 -12.44 -1.60 14.51
C ILE A 88 -11.77 -1.51 15.89
N PHE A 89 -10.44 -1.67 15.96
CA PHE A 89 -9.72 -1.55 17.22
C PHE A 89 -9.81 -0.13 17.81
N THR A 90 -9.63 0.90 17.01
CA THR A 90 -9.79 2.30 17.46
C THR A 90 -11.16 2.52 18.08
N ASN A 91 -12.22 2.04 17.42
CA ASN A 91 -13.59 2.25 17.88
C ASN A 91 -13.96 1.37 19.09
N ILE A 92 -13.38 0.18 19.23
CA ILE A 92 -13.47 -0.62 20.46
C ILE A 92 -12.88 0.16 21.65
N PHE A 93 -11.67 0.69 21.51
CA PHE A 93 -11.06 1.50 22.56
C PHE A 93 -11.87 2.78 22.85
N THR A 94 -12.40 3.42 21.82
CA THR A 94 -13.31 4.56 21.97
C THR A 94 -14.56 4.19 22.76
N TYR A 95 -15.13 3.02 22.53
CA TYR A 95 -16.28 2.51 23.30
C TYR A 95 -15.94 2.36 24.78
N PHE A 96 -14.80 1.75 25.11
CA PHE A 96 -14.36 1.64 26.51
C PHE A 96 -14.11 3.01 27.13
N GLN A 97 -13.48 3.93 26.39
CA GLN A 97 -13.25 5.30 26.85
C GLN A 97 -14.57 6.01 27.20
N LEU A 98 -15.59 5.90 26.34
CA LEU A 98 -16.93 6.46 26.59
C LEU A 98 -17.58 5.84 27.82
N SER A 99 -17.49 4.52 27.97
CA SER A 99 -18.06 3.79 29.12
C SER A 99 -17.41 4.18 30.45
N VAL A 100 -16.09 4.43 30.45
CA VAL A 100 -15.37 4.91 31.65
C VAL A 100 -15.78 6.35 31.98
N LEU A 101 -15.94 7.23 30.99
CA LEU A 101 -16.35 8.61 31.19
C LEU A 101 -17.77 8.70 31.76
N ASP A 102 -18.67 7.84 31.35
CA ASP A 102 -20.07 7.83 31.79
C ASP A 102 -20.29 6.95 33.04
N LYS A 103 -19.24 6.26 33.54
CA LYS A 103 -19.27 5.34 34.69
C LYS A 103 -20.32 4.21 34.57
N LYS A 104 -20.75 3.90 33.36
CA LYS A 104 -21.66 2.81 33.01
C LYS A 104 -21.36 2.28 31.64
N LEU A 105 -21.78 1.05 31.35
CA LEU A 105 -21.69 0.50 30.00
C LEU A 105 -22.56 1.33 29.06
N PHE A 106 -21.88 1.91 28.06
CA PHE A 106 -22.53 2.76 27.08
C PHE A 106 -23.28 1.91 26.05
N GLU A 107 -24.38 2.42 25.51
CA GLU A 107 -25.09 1.71 24.44
C GLU A 107 -24.25 1.65 23.15
N PRO A 108 -23.86 0.46 22.64
CA PRO A 108 -22.88 0.35 21.56
C PRO A 108 -23.41 0.78 20.19
N LYS A 109 -24.74 0.97 20.07
CA LYS A 109 -25.42 1.21 18.78
C LYS A 109 -24.78 2.33 17.97
N MET A 110 -24.50 3.49 18.59
CA MET A 110 -23.95 4.63 17.86
C MET A 110 -22.47 4.49 17.55
N VAL A 111 -21.71 3.74 18.35
CA VAL A 111 -20.32 3.39 18.03
C VAL A 111 -20.28 2.45 16.83
N LEU A 112 -21.22 1.51 16.73
CA LEU A 112 -21.35 0.64 15.56
C LEU A 112 -21.71 1.43 14.30
N VAL A 113 -22.67 2.35 14.38
CA VAL A 113 -23.02 3.23 13.25
C VAL A 113 -21.82 4.07 12.80
N MET A 114 -21.08 4.63 13.75
CA MET A 114 -19.85 5.38 13.46
C MET A 114 -18.80 4.49 12.78
N THR A 115 -18.60 3.27 13.28
CA THR A 115 -17.65 2.31 12.69
C THR A 115 -18.00 1.97 11.25
N VAL A 116 -19.27 1.75 10.93
CA VAL A 116 -19.73 1.50 9.57
C VAL A 116 -19.48 2.73 8.68
N ALA A 117 -19.78 3.93 9.18
CA ALA A 117 -19.52 5.16 8.45
C ALA A 117 -18.01 5.36 8.17
N ASP A 118 -17.17 5.12 9.18
CA ASP A 118 -15.72 5.23 9.07
C ASP A 118 -15.15 4.23 8.02
N VAL A 119 -15.62 2.98 8.05
CA VAL A 119 -15.21 1.95 7.07
C VAL A 119 -15.62 2.35 5.65
N LEU A 120 -16.81 2.88 5.46
CA LEU A 120 -17.28 3.37 4.16
C LEU A 120 -16.44 4.56 3.67
N ILE A 121 -16.13 5.51 4.54
CA ILE A 121 -15.27 6.66 4.22
C ILE A 121 -13.90 6.19 3.77
N VAL A 122 -13.27 5.28 4.53
CA VAL A 122 -11.95 4.73 4.20
C VAL A 122 -11.98 3.95 2.90
N TRP A 123 -13.01 3.15 2.68
CA TRP A 123 -13.17 2.41 1.44
C TRP A 123 -13.27 3.34 0.22
N CYS A 124 -14.16 4.33 0.27
CA CYS A 124 -14.32 5.32 -0.80
C CYS A 124 -13.02 6.12 -1.02
N TRP A 125 -12.39 6.58 0.06
CA TRP A 125 -11.15 7.35 0.00
C TRP A 125 -9.99 6.56 -0.60
N THR A 126 -9.84 5.29 -0.18
CA THR A 126 -8.79 4.40 -0.71
C THR A 126 -9.02 4.08 -2.18
N MET A 127 -10.26 3.88 -2.62
CA MET A 127 -10.58 3.68 -4.04
C MET A 127 -10.28 4.93 -4.86
N LEU A 128 -10.69 6.10 -4.38
CA LEU A 128 -10.39 7.38 -5.04
C LEU A 128 -8.88 7.58 -5.18
N PHE A 129 -8.13 7.35 -4.10
CA PHE A 129 -6.67 7.45 -4.14
C PHE A 129 -6.05 6.50 -5.17
N GLN A 130 -6.50 5.25 -5.22
CA GLN A 130 -5.95 4.27 -6.15
C GLN A 130 -6.23 4.63 -7.61
N LEU A 131 -7.40 5.18 -7.92
CA LEU A 131 -7.72 5.69 -9.24
C LEU A 131 -6.79 6.84 -9.63
N LEU A 132 -6.63 7.81 -8.74
CA LEU A 132 -5.74 8.95 -8.98
C LEU A 132 -4.28 8.51 -9.09
N TYR A 133 -3.86 7.58 -8.24
CA TYR A 133 -2.49 7.07 -8.24
C TYR A 133 -2.17 6.25 -9.48
N ALA A 134 -3.08 5.42 -9.96
CA ALA A 134 -2.90 4.64 -11.20
C ALA A 134 -2.76 5.55 -12.43
N ASN A 135 -3.54 6.63 -12.48
CA ASN A 135 -3.46 7.61 -13.57
C ASN A 135 -2.15 8.42 -13.52
N ALA A 136 -1.69 8.78 -12.31
CA ALA A 136 -0.46 9.56 -12.14
C ALA A 136 0.82 8.71 -12.31
N PHE A 137 0.76 7.43 -11.95
CA PHE A 137 1.89 6.51 -11.96
C PHE A 137 1.50 5.19 -12.65
N PRO A 138 1.47 5.16 -13.99
CA PRO A 138 1.17 3.93 -14.71
C PRO A 138 2.21 2.84 -14.38
N PRO A 139 1.84 1.55 -14.50
CA PRO A 139 2.73 0.44 -14.25
C PRO A 139 3.98 0.55 -15.15
N ARG A 140 5.11 0.09 -14.62
CA ARG A 140 6.37 0.10 -15.38
C ARG A 140 6.33 -0.96 -16.44
N ARG A 141 6.69 -0.57 -17.66
CA ARG A 141 6.87 -1.48 -18.77
C ARG A 141 8.17 -2.25 -18.58
N MET A 142 8.06 -3.57 -18.50
CA MET A 142 9.20 -4.45 -18.23
C MET A 142 9.44 -5.41 -19.38
N LEU A 143 10.71 -5.66 -19.64
CA LEU A 143 11.18 -6.71 -20.53
C LEU A 143 11.64 -7.88 -19.68
N LEU A 144 11.15 -9.08 -19.97
CA LEU A 144 11.62 -10.32 -19.35
C LEU A 144 12.65 -10.98 -20.28
N ILE A 145 13.86 -11.18 -19.76
CA ILE A 145 14.91 -11.93 -20.45
C ILE A 145 14.90 -13.34 -19.85
N SER A 146 14.43 -14.32 -20.63
CA SER A 146 14.29 -15.70 -20.21
C SER A 146 15.45 -16.57 -20.72
N GLY A 147 15.73 -17.65 -19.99
CA GLY A 147 16.61 -18.73 -20.38
C GLY A 147 15.85 -19.86 -21.07
N GLU A 148 16.39 -21.09 -20.93
CA GLU A 148 15.79 -22.29 -21.50
C GLU A 148 14.60 -22.81 -20.68
N ARG A 149 14.54 -22.50 -19.39
CA ARG A 149 13.45 -22.92 -18.50
C ARG A 149 12.28 -21.94 -18.56
N SER A 150 11.07 -22.48 -18.40
CA SER A 150 9.86 -21.68 -18.38
C SER A 150 9.79 -20.81 -17.12
N ASP A 151 9.76 -19.50 -17.28
CA ASP A 151 9.58 -18.50 -16.22
C ASP A 151 8.09 -18.28 -15.85
N TYR A 152 7.21 -19.28 -16.12
CA TYR A 152 5.77 -19.16 -15.95
C TYR A 152 5.38 -18.69 -14.53
N HIS A 153 5.96 -19.29 -13.50
CA HIS A 153 5.70 -18.88 -12.11
C HIS A 153 6.18 -17.47 -11.77
N LEU A 154 7.24 -17.00 -12.45
CA LEU A 154 7.72 -15.64 -12.31
C LEU A 154 6.75 -14.65 -12.95
N ILE A 155 6.30 -14.95 -14.15
CA ILE A 155 5.31 -14.16 -14.89
C ILE A 155 4.02 -14.07 -14.08
N GLU A 156 3.52 -15.18 -13.54
CA GLU A 156 2.33 -15.20 -12.71
C GLU A 156 2.46 -14.33 -11.44
N LYS A 157 3.59 -14.42 -10.74
CA LYS A 157 3.87 -13.59 -9.55
C LYS A 157 3.95 -12.10 -9.87
N ILE A 158 4.52 -11.75 -11.01
CA ILE A 158 4.64 -10.34 -11.44
C ILE A 158 3.29 -9.82 -11.91
N ASN A 159 2.55 -10.59 -12.71
CA ASN A 159 1.21 -10.24 -13.17
C ASN A 159 0.19 -10.15 -12.01
N ALA A 160 0.46 -10.82 -10.88
CA ALA A 160 -0.31 -10.61 -9.65
C ALA A 160 -0.15 -9.19 -9.07
N ARG A 161 0.80 -8.37 -9.59
CA ARG A 161 1.07 -6.98 -9.24
C ARG A 161 0.98 -6.06 -10.44
N ASP A 162 -0.11 -6.21 -11.22
CA ASP A 162 -0.48 -5.40 -12.38
C ASP A 162 -0.53 -3.89 -12.07
N ASP A 163 -0.75 -3.56 -10.79
CA ASP A 163 -0.71 -2.18 -10.26
C ASP A 163 0.67 -1.51 -10.37
N LYS A 164 1.75 -2.29 -10.49
CA LYS A 164 3.15 -1.78 -10.46
C LYS A 164 3.98 -2.17 -11.67
N TYR A 165 3.77 -3.37 -12.16
CA TYR A 165 4.62 -4.00 -13.15
C TYR A 165 3.80 -4.56 -14.30
N MET A 166 4.25 -4.34 -15.52
CA MET A 166 3.65 -4.87 -16.73
C MET A 166 4.73 -5.48 -17.59
N ILE A 167 4.74 -6.81 -17.70
CA ILE A 167 5.62 -7.51 -18.64
C ILE A 167 5.04 -7.30 -20.04
N CYS A 168 5.74 -6.52 -20.86
CA CYS A 168 5.32 -6.20 -22.21
C CYS A 168 5.83 -7.23 -23.23
N GLU A 169 7.03 -7.76 -23.02
CA GLU A 169 7.67 -8.71 -23.92
C GLU A 169 8.57 -9.67 -23.14
N THR A 170 8.66 -10.89 -23.64
CA THR A 170 9.61 -11.90 -23.16
C THR A 170 10.53 -12.26 -24.30
N ILE A 171 11.83 -12.16 -24.09
CA ILE A 171 12.84 -12.51 -25.07
C ILE A 171 13.82 -13.54 -24.52
N ASN A 172 14.35 -14.37 -25.42
CA ASN A 172 15.37 -15.35 -25.07
C ASN A 172 16.76 -14.70 -25.16
N TYR A 173 17.64 -14.97 -24.19
CA TYR A 173 18.99 -14.41 -24.15
C TYR A 173 19.88 -14.81 -25.34
N HIS A 174 19.51 -15.88 -26.09
CA HIS A 174 20.21 -16.32 -27.29
C HIS A 174 20.04 -15.42 -28.52
N MET A 175 19.20 -14.39 -28.48
CA MET A 175 18.98 -13.49 -29.63
C MET A 175 20.21 -12.68 -30.07
N GLY A 176 21.31 -12.76 -29.36
CA GLY A 176 22.51 -11.97 -29.63
C GLY A 176 22.56 -10.66 -28.85
N LYS A 177 23.79 -10.24 -28.52
CA LYS A 177 23.99 -9.08 -27.60
C LYS A 177 23.47 -7.77 -28.16
N GLU A 178 23.65 -7.52 -29.47
CA GLU A 178 23.23 -6.25 -30.10
C GLU A 178 21.70 -6.09 -30.08
N ALA A 179 20.98 -7.13 -30.52
CA ALA A 179 19.51 -7.13 -30.51
C ALA A 179 18.93 -7.02 -29.08
N LEU A 180 19.60 -7.64 -28.11
CA LEU A 180 19.23 -7.55 -26.70
C LEU A 180 19.37 -6.12 -26.16
N ILE A 181 20.48 -5.47 -26.47
CA ILE A 181 20.79 -4.09 -26.06
C ILE A 181 19.76 -3.11 -26.63
N GLU A 182 19.44 -3.22 -27.91
CA GLU A 182 18.46 -2.37 -28.58
C GLU A 182 17.08 -2.49 -27.91
N LYS A 183 16.65 -3.71 -27.58
CA LYS A 183 15.38 -3.94 -26.89
C LYS A 183 15.38 -3.44 -25.46
N ILE A 184 16.46 -3.60 -24.70
CA ILE A 184 16.57 -3.13 -23.33
C ILE A 184 16.24 -1.64 -23.21
N HIS A 185 16.68 -0.82 -24.16
CA HIS A 185 16.43 0.62 -24.15
C HIS A 185 14.96 1.03 -24.38
N GLN A 186 14.12 0.13 -24.89
CA GLN A 186 12.72 0.41 -25.18
C GLN A 186 11.83 0.29 -23.94
N TYR A 187 12.36 -0.24 -22.80
CA TYR A 187 11.61 -0.55 -21.60
C TYR A 187 12.12 0.22 -20.37
N ASP A 188 11.25 0.40 -19.38
CA ASP A 188 11.56 1.15 -18.15
C ASP A 188 12.41 0.33 -17.16
N ALA A 189 12.35 -0.99 -17.27
CA ALA A 189 13.11 -1.91 -16.43
C ALA A 189 13.19 -3.29 -17.10
N ILE A 190 14.14 -4.09 -16.68
CA ILE A 190 14.30 -5.47 -17.12
C ILE A 190 14.19 -6.45 -15.96
N ILE A 191 13.72 -7.64 -16.28
CA ILE A 191 13.73 -8.80 -15.39
C ILE A 191 14.66 -9.83 -16.01
N VAL A 192 15.65 -10.24 -15.25
CA VAL A 192 16.57 -11.31 -15.67
C VAL A 192 16.10 -12.60 -15.03
N GLY A 193 15.61 -13.52 -15.87
CA GLY A 193 15.18 -14.86 -15.52
C GLY A 193 16.35 -15.83 -15.30
N ASP A 194 16.10 -17.10 -15.60
CA ASP A 194 17.12 -18.17 -15.47
C ASP A 194 18.05 -18.17 -16.68
N ILE A 195 19.13 -17.41 -16.60
CA ILE A 195 20.18 -17.36 -17.62
C ILE A 195 21.55 -17.66 -17.00
N PRO A 196 22.54 -18.15 -17.78
CA PRO A 196 23.88 -18.43 -17.31
C PRO A 196 24.52 -17.24 -16.60
N SER A 197 25.28 -17.51 -15.51
CA SER A 197 25.85 -16.48 -14.64
C SER A 197 26.74 -15.48 -15.39
N HIS A 198 27.47 -15.95 -16.41
CA HIS A 198 28.32 -15.07 -17.21
C HIS A 198 27.49 -14.02 -17.97
N GLU A 199 26.48 -14.46 -18.73
CA GLU A 199 25.60 -13.58 -19.51
C GLU A 199 24.78 -12.65 -18.60
N ARG A 200 24.29 -13.18 -17.49
CA ARG A 200 23.59 -12.41 -16.47
C ARG A 200 24.43 -11.23 -15.96
N ASN A 201 25.71 -11.47 -15.63
CA ASN A 201 26.59 -10.43 -15.13
C ASN A 201 26.87 -9.35 -16.18
N VAL A 202 27.00 -9.74 -17.45
CA VAL A 202 27.18 -8.79 -18.58
C VAL A 202 25.95 -7.89 -18.70
N ILE A 203 24.75 -8.46 -18.67
CA ILE A 203 23.50 -7.71 -18.79
C ILE A 203 23.33 -6.76 -17.59
N ILE A 204 23.58 -7.25 -16.37
CA ILE A 204 23.47 -6.43 -15.15
C ILE A 204 24.44 -5.25 -15.21
N LYS A 205 25.70 -5.49 -15.59
CA LYS A 205 26.70 -4.43 -15.72
C LYS A 205 26.27 -3.40 -16.74
N TYR A 206 25.82 -3.83 -17.90
CA TYR A 206 25.32 -2.95 -18.94
C TYR A 206 24.16 -2.07 -18.45
N CYS A 207 23.18 -2.67 -17.78
CA CYS A 207 22.03 -1.94 -17.23
C CYS A 207 22.42 -0.96 -16.13
N PHE A 208 23.40 -1.33 -15.30
CA PHE A 208 23.95 -0.45 -14.26
C PHE A 208 24.61 0.78 -14.88
N ASP A 209 25.48 0.58 -15.88
CA ASP A 209 26.19 1.66 -16.57
C ASP A 209 25.23 2.64 -17.27
N HIS A 210 24.05 2.15 -17.72
CA HIS A 210 23.02 2.95 -18.38
C HIS A 210 21.85 3.37 -17.46
N SER A 211 21.99 3.17 -16.13
CA SER A 211 20.95 3.51 -15.14
C SER A 211 19.59 2.84 -15.40
N ILE A 212 19.56 1.67 -16.03
CA ILE A 212 18.36 0.86 -16.28
C ILE A 212 18.12 -0.05 -15.08
N ARG A 213 16.89 -0.04 -14.55
CA ARG A 213 16.53 -0.87 -13.39
C ARG A 213 16.47 -2.35 -13.77
N THR A 214 17.18 -3.16 -12.99
CA THR A 214 17.25 -4.61 -13.18
C THR A 214 16.64 -5.32 -11.98
N TYR A 215 15.78 -6.30 -12.24
CA TYR A 215 15.23 -7.22 -11.24
C TYR A 215 15.76 -8.62 -11.53
N LEU A 216 16.26 -9.28 -10.50
CA LEU A 216 16.78 -10.65 -10.62
C LEU A 216 15.72 -11.64 -10.13
N SER A 217 15.51 -12.70 -10.91
CA SER A 217 14.74 -13.84 -10.44
C SER A 217 15.63 -14.71 -9.54
N LEU A 218 15.22 -14.83 -8.27
CA LEU A 218 15.93 -15.63 -7.26
C LEU A 218 15.44 -17.10 -7.23
N ILE A 219 14.84 -17.61 -8.30
CA ILE A 219 14.26 -18.95 -8.32
C ILE A 219 15.30 -20.05 -8.11
N HIS A 220 16.60 -19.77 -8.26
CA HIS A 220 17.69 -20.75 -8.22
C HIS A 220 18.50 -20.84 -6.90
N ILE A 221 18.11 -20.20 -5.83
CA ILE A 221 18.84 -20.35 -4.54
C ILE A 221 18.50 -21.68 -3.83
N SER A 222 17.59 -22.49 -4.36
CA SER A 222 17.10 -23.70 -3.68
C SER A 222 17.53 -25.06 -4.30
N GLU A 223 18.46 -25.10 -5.23
CA GLU A 223 19.09 -26.38 -5.53
C GLU A 223 20.30 -26.59 -4.60
N PRO A 224 20.18 -27.50 -3.61
CA PRO A 224 21.38 -27.94 -2.88
C PRO A 224 22.27 -28.63 -3.92
N THR A 225 23.47 -28.12 -4.11
CA THR A 225 24.55 -28.83 -4.82
C THR A 225 24.66 -30.21 -4.23
N ARG A 226 24.13 -31.25 -4.89
CA ARG A 226 24.49 -32.63 -4.58
C ARG A 226 25.95 -32.75 -4.97
N LEU A 227 26.82 -32.60 -3.98
CA LEU A 227 28.16 -33.07 -4.04
C LEU A 227 28.06 -34.59 -4.11
N ALA A 228 28.24 -35.16 -5.28
CA ALA A 228 28.48 -36.57 -5.47
C ALA A 228 29.89 -36.89 -5.05
#